data_e7348a5094fde934854f88a93645dc2f
#
_entry.id   e7348a5094fde934854f88a93645dc2f
#
_cell.length_a   1.000
_cell.length_b   1.000
_cell.length_c   1.000
_cell.angle_alpha   90.00
_cell.angle_beta   90.00
_cell.angle_gamma   90.00
#
_symmetry.space_group_name_H-M   'P 1'
#
loop_
_entity.id
_entity.type
_entity.pdbx_description
1 polymer ?
#
loop_
_entity_poly.entity_id
_entity_poly.type
_entity_poly.pdbx_seq_one_letter_code
_entity_poly.pdbx_strand_id
1 'polypeptide(L)'
;MSDGIRVDIMALRSAAGSLGATGQQLGTSVTGLDGTVTGSGNPWGSDEAGSIFGAVYVEVLTHALDCYRSMADQLLEASENLNYEADSYEQVETENTDLFTRMELPSGPAAAI
;
A
#
# COMPACT_ATOMS: atom_id res chain seq x y z
N MET A 1 22.44 -17.98 -10.32
CA MET A 1 21.97 -17.38 -9.06
C MET A 1 21.16 -18.39 -8.28
N SER A 2 21.39 -18.44 -7.02
CA SER A 2 20.63 -19.31 -6.14
C SER A 2 19.20 -18.85 -5.99
N ASP A 3 18.25 -19.79 -5.94
CA ASP A 3 16.85 -19.46 -5.71
C ASP A 3 16.63 -18.75 -4.36
N GLY A 4 17.49 -19.02 -3.37
CA GLY A 4 17.36 -18.41 -2.05
C GLY A 4 17.59 -16.92 -2.01
N ILE A 5 18.26 -16.35 -3.01
CA ILE A 5 18.52 -14.92 -3.07
C ILE A 5 17.77 -14.24 -4.22
N ARG A 6 16.98 -15.00 -4.93
CA ARG A 6 16.18 -14.44 -6.02
C ARG A 6 14.94 -13.75 -5.46
N VAL A 7 14.74 -12.51 -5.87
CA VAL A 7 13.54 -11.77 -5.51
C VAL A 7 12.43 -12.17 -6.48
N ASP A 8 11.29 -12.52 -5.93
CA ASP A 8 10.11 -12.82 -6.74
C ASP A 8 9.35 -11.53 -7.05
N ILE A 9 9.64 -10.99 -8.22
CA ILE A 9 9.05 -9.71 -8.67
C ILE A 9 7.54 -9.83 -8.79
N MET A 10 7.04 -10.97 -9.25
CA MET A 10 5.60 -11.18 -9.38
C MET A 10 4.92 -11.20 -8.02
N ALA A 11 5.56 -11.80 -7.02
CA ALA A 11 5.05 -11.80 -5.65
C ALA A 11 5.02 -10.39 -5.08
N LEU A 12 6.04 -9.58 -5.34
CA LEU A 12 6.06 -8.19 -4.91
C LEU A 12 4.93 -7.40 -5.53
N ARG A 13 4.69 -7.56 -6.83
CA ARG A 13 3.61 -6.85 -7.51
C ARG A 13 2.24 -7.31 -7.03
N SER A 14 2.08 -8.60 -6.78
CA SER A 14 0.84 -9.15 -6.23
C SER A 14 0.58 -8.60 -4.83
N ALA A 15 1.59 -8.55 -3.98
CA ALA A 15 1.47 -7.98 -2.65
C ALA A 15 1.14 -6.48 -2.71
N ALA A 16 1.76 -5.75 -3.63
CA ALA A 16 1.48 -4.34 -3.84
C ALA A 16 0.01 -4.14 -4.24
N GLY A 17 -0.49 -4.94 -5.17
CA GLY A 17 -1.88 -4.88 -5.59
C GLY A 17 -2.85 -5.13 -4.44
N SER A 18 -2.56 -6.13 -3.63
CA SER A 18 -3.38 -6.46 -2.47
C SER A 18 -3.39 -5.35 -1.43
N LEU A 19 -2.23 -4.78 -1.13
CA LEU A 19 -2.12 -3.67 -0.18
C LEU A 19 -2.85 -2.43 -0.70
N GLY A 20 -2.70 -2.12 -1.97
CA GLY A 20 -3.37 -0.98 -2.59
C GLY A 20 -4.88 -1.14 -2.56
N ALA A 21 -5.39 -2.32 -2.91
CA ALA A 21 -6.82 -2.61 -2.87
C ALA A 21 -7.35 -2.49 -1.45
N THR A 22 -6.63 -3.05 -0.47
CA THR A 22 -7.03 -2.98 0.94
C THR A 22 -7.05 -1.53 1.43
N GLY A 23 -6.03 -0.75 1.07
CA GLY A 23 -5.96 0.66 1.43
C GLY A 23 -7.12 1.45 0.85
N GLN A 24 -7.47 1.22 -0.42
CA GLN A 24 -8.60 1.88 -1.06
C GLN A 24 -9.93 1.48 -0.42
N GLN A 25 -10.10 0.20 -0.12
CA GLN A 25 -11.31 -0.30 0.53
C GLN A 25 -11.46 0.31 1.92
N LEU A 26 -10.38 0.37 2.67
CA LEU A 26 -10.39 0.98 4.00
C LEU A 26 -10.75 2.45 3.91
N GLY A 27 -10.16 3.19 2.99
CA GLY A 27 -10.46 4.61 2.78
C GLY A 27 -11.93 4.83 2.42
N THR A 28 -12.47 4.01 1.54
CA THR A 28 -13.89 4.08 1.15
C THR A 28 -14.79 3.78 2.33
N SER A 29 -14.46 2.76 3.11
CA SER A 29 -15.24 2.37 4.29
C SER A 29 -15.24 3.47 5.35
N VAL A 30 -14.09 4.10 5.56
CA VAL A 30 -13.97 5.20 6.53
C VAL A 30 -14.80 6.40 6.08
N THR A 31 -14.76 6.74 4.80
CA THR A 31 -15.57 7.83 4.25
C THR A 31 -17.06 7.52 4.39
N GLY A 32 -17.47 6.28 4.12
CA GLY A 32 -18.84 5.85 4.27
C GLY A 32 -19.31 5.93 5.73
N LEU A 33 -18.46 5.48 6.65
CA LEU A 33 -18.77 5.54 8.07
C LEU A 33 -18.89 6.98 8.56
N ASP A 34 -17.97 7.85 8.15
CA ASP A 34 -18.01 9.26 8.48
C ASP A 34 -19.32 9.90 8.00
N GLY A 35 -19.72 9.60 6.76
CA GLY A 35 -20.98 10.07 6.21
C GLY A 35 -22.19 9.57 6.99
N THR A 36 -22.20 8.31 7.38
CA THR A 36 -23.27 7.72 8.16
C THR A 36 -23.38 8.39 9.53
N VAL A 37 -22.27 8.58 10.20
CA VAL A 37 -22.25 9.21 11.53
C VAL A 37 -22.69 10.67 11.44
N THR A 38 -22.19 11.41 10.47
CA THR A 38 -22.56 12.79 10.25
C THR A 38 -24.05 12.91 9.92
N GLY A 39 -24.55 11.99 9.08
CA GLY A 39 -25.95 11.95 8.67
C GLY A 39 -26.93 11.55 9.77
N SER A 40 -26.44 10.90 10.83
CA SER A 40 -27.27 10.47 11.95
C SER A 40 -27.72 11.62 12.84
N GLY A 41 -27.09 12.78 12.72
CA GLY A 41 -27.44 13.94 13.53
C GLY A 41 -27.02 13.76 14.99
N ASN A 42 -27.95 13.94 15.88
CA ASN A 42 -27.69 13.90 17.33
C ASN A 42 -28.54 12.83 18.00
N PRO A 43 -28.18 11.53 17.85
CA PRO A 43 -29.00 10.44 18.35
C PRO A 43 -29.11 10.35 19.88
N TRP A 44 -28.19 10.99 20.61
CA TRP A 44 -28.19 10.98 22.07
C TRP A 44 -29.01 12.10 22.69
N GLY A 45 -29.66 12.92 21.88
CA GLY A 45 -30.48 14.00 22.33
C GLY A 45 -29.71 15.28 22.63
N SER A 46 -30.47 16.32 22.95
CA SER A 46 -29.92 17.66 23.17
C SER A 46 -30.00 18.13 24.62
N ASP A 47 -30.38 17.26 25.56
CA ASP A 47 -30.30 17.58 26.97
C ASP A 47 -28.85 17.68 27.44
N GLU A 48 -28.64 18.11 28.67
CA GLU A 48 -27.28 18.31 29.18
C GLU A 48 -26.46 17.02 29.13
N ALA A 49 -27.02 15.92 29.57
CA ALA A 49 -26.32 14.62 29.57
C ALA A 49 -26.03 14.14 28.14
N GLY A 50 -27.00 14.26 27.26
CA GLY A 50 -26.84 13.88 25.86
C GLY A 50 -25.82 14.73 25.14
N SER A 51 -25.78 16.03 25.43
CA SER A 51 -24.81 16.95 24.84
C SER A 51 -23.39 16.63 25.29
N ILE A 52 -23.19 16.33 26.56
CA ILE A 52 -21.88 15.95 27.10
C ILE A 52 -21.42 14.61 26.48
N PHE A 53 -22.30 13.61 26.48
CA PHE A 53 -22.00 12.31 25.90
C PHE A 53 -21.67 12.45 24.42
N GLY A 54 -22.49 13.23 23.68
CA GLY A 54 -22.30 13.43 22.24
C GLY A 54 -20.97 14.09 21.93
N ALA A 55 -20.58 15.10 22.72
CA ALA A 55 -19.30 15.77 22.51
C ALA A 55 -18.11 14.83 22.69
N VAL A 56 -18.13 13.99 23.74
CA VAL A 56 -17.08 13.02 23.97
C VAL A 56 -17.06 11.94 22.90
N TYR A 57 -18.24 11.44 22.53
CA TYR A 57 -18.35 10.42 21.51
C TYR A 57 -17.82 10.88 20.16
N VAL A 58 -18.21 12.08 19.75
CA VAL A 58 -17.76 12.67 18.47
C VAL A 58 -16.25 12.86 18.48
N GLU A 59 -15.68 13.29 19.59
CA GLU A 59 -14.23 13.47 19.69
C GLU A 59 -13.50 12.13 19.54
N VAL A 60 -13.96 11.10 20.26
CA VAL A 60 -13.37 9.77 20.15
C VAL A 60 -13.50 9.21 18.75
N LEU A 61 -14.68 9.36 18.16
CA LEU A 61 -14.95 8.86 16.82
C LEU A 61 -14.09 9.56 15.78
N THR A 62 -13.99 10.88 15.87
CA THR A 62 -13.16 11.66 14.95
C THR A 62 -11.71 11.19 15.00
N HIS A 63 -11.21 10.98 16.20
CA HIS A 63 -9.85 10.48 16.38
C HIS A 63 -9.67 9.09 15.77
N ALA A 64 -10.63 8.21 15.99
CA ALA A 64 -10.60 6.85 15.42
C ALA A 64 -10.62 6.90 13.89
N LEU A 65 -11.48 7.73 13.31
CA LEU A 65 -11.55 7.87 11.86
C LEU A 65 -10.25 8.41 11.27
N ASP A 66 -9.63 9.37 11.95
CA ASP A 66 -8.34 9.91 11.52
C ASP A 66 -7.25 8.83 11.55
N CYS A 67 -7.26 7.97 12.57
CA CYS A 67 -6.34 6.84 12.64
C CYS A 67 -6.55 5.87 11.49
N TYR A 68 -7.79 5.56 11.17
CA TYR A 68 -8.09 4.66 10.05
C TYR A 68 -7.71 5.27 8.71
N ARG A 69 -7.93 6.57 8.53
CA ARG A 69 -7.49 7.24 7.30
C ARG A 69 -5.97 7.20 7.15
N SER A 70 -5.27 7.43 8.24
CA SER A 70 -3.81 7.33 8.25
C SER A 70 -3.35 5.92 7.88
N MET A 71 -4.03 4.90 8.41
CA MET A 71 -3.74 3.51 8.09
C MET A 71 -3.97 3.23 6.60
N ALA A 72 -5.08 3.73 6.04
CA ALA A 72 -5.37 3.57 4.63
C ALA A 72 -4.28 4.21 3.76
N ASP A 73 -3.85 5.42 4.12
CA ASP A 73 -2.77 6.12 3.41
C ASP A 73 -1.45 5.34 3.49
N GLN A 74 -1.16 4.78 4.64
CA GLN A 74 0.06 3.98 4.83
C GLN A 74 0.02 2.70 3.99
N LEU A 75 -1.13 2.08 3.85
CA LEU A 75 -1.29 0.91 2.99
C LEU A 75 -1.07 1.25 1.53
N LEU A 76 -1.60 2.39 1.07
CA LEU A 76 -1.37 2.87 -0.28
C LEU A 76 0.10 3.19 -0.53
N GLU A 77 0.74 3.84 0.43
CA GLU A 77 2.16 4.14 0.35
C GLU A 77 2.99 2.87 0.31
N ALA A 78 2.67 1.89 1.13
CA ALA A 78 3.35 0.60 1.11
C ALA A 78 3.18 -0.09 -0.24
N SER A 79 2.00 0.00 -0.84
CA SER A 79 1.74 -0.52 -2.18
C SER A 79 2.65 0.13 -3.22
N GLU A 80 2.74 1.45 -3.18
CA GLU A 80 3.61 2.19 -4.10
C GLU A 80 5.08 1.82 -3.91
N ASN A 81 5.51 1.69 -2.66
CA ASN A 81 6.88 1.32 -2.34
C ASN A 81 7.22 -0.09 -2.84
N LEU A 82 6.30 -1.03 -2.70
CA LEU A 82 6.52 -2.38 -3.20
C LEU A 82 6.59 -2.41 -4.72
N ASN A 83 5.75 -1.63 -5.41
CA ASN A 83 5.83 -1.52 -6.86
C ASN A 83 7.15 -0.89 -7.30
N TYR A 84 7.59 0.12 -6.57
CA TYR A 84 8.89 0.75 -6.85
C TYR A 84 10.03 -0.26 -6.68
N GLU A 85 10.00 -1.05 -5.62
CA GLU A 85 11.01 -2.08 -5.40
C GLU A 85 10.96 -3.14 -6.49
N ALA A 86 9.77 -3.56 -6.89
CA ALA A 86 9.61 -4.52 -7.98
C ALA A 86 10.20 -3.97 -9.28
N ASP A 87 9.94 -2.71 -9.57
CA ASP A 87 10.49 -2.06 -10.75
C ASP A 87 12.03 -2.02 -10.69
N SER A 88 12.57 -1.71 -9.53
CA SER A 88 14.02 -1.64 -9.33
C SER A 88 14.68 -3.00 -9.51
N TYR A 89 14.09 -4.04 -8.94
CA TYR A 89 14.63 -5.40 -9.12
C TYR A 89 14.51 -5.86 -10.56
N GLU A 90 13.41 -5.55 -11.22
CA GLU A 90 13.23 -5.89 -12.63
C GLU A 90 14.27 -5.20 -13.50
N GLN A 91 14.55 -3.94 -13.22
CA GLN A 91 15.57 -3.18 -13.95
C GLN A 91 16.95 -3.80 -13.74
N VAL A 92 17.31 -4.12 -12.51
CA VAL A 92 18.60 -4.76 -12.20
C VAL A 92 18.70 -6.11 -12.91
N GLU A 93 17.64 -6.89 -12.89
CA GLU A 93 17.63 -8.19 -13.56
C GLU A 93 17.81 -8.04 -15.06
N THR A 94 17.16 -7.05 -15.67
CA THR A 94 17.32 -6.77 -17.09
C THR A 94 18.75 -6.32 -17.41
N GLU A 95 19.30 -5.43 -16.61
CA GLU A 95 20.67 -4.95 -16.79
C GLU A 95 21.68 -6.09 -16.66
N ASN A 96 21.45 -6.96 -15.67
CA ASN A 96 22.32 -8.12 -15.49
C ASN A 96 22.23 -9.09 -16.66
N THR A 97 21.05 -9.30 -17.19
CA THR A 97 20.84 -10.15 -18.36
C THR A 97 21.54 -9.57 -19.59
N ASP A 98 21.40 -8.27 -19.80
CA ASP A 98 22.06 -7.59 -20.91
C ASP A 98 23.58 -7.68 -20.80
N LEU A 99 24.09 -7.46 -19.59
CA LEU A 99 25.51 -7.53 -19.33
C LEU A 99 26.04 -8.94 -19.60
N PHE A 100 25.31 -9.93 -19.14
CA PHE A 100 25.66 -11.32 -19.34
C PHE A 100 25.68 -11.68 -20.82
N THR A 101 24.68 -11.22 -21.56
CA THR A 101 24.59 -11.44 -22.99
C THR A 101 25.76 -10.81 -23.73
N ARG A 102 26.16 -9.59 -23.34
CA ARG A 102 27.31 -8.95 -23.94
C ARG A 102 28.59 -9.70 -23.68
N MET A 103 28.72 -10.28 -22.52
CA MET A 103 29.88 -11.07 -22.17
C MET A 103 29.96 -12.33 -23.02
N GLU A 104 28.85 -12.93 -23.32
CA GLU A 104 28.80 -14.13 -24.16
C GLU A 104 29.04 -13.84 -25.63
N LEU A 105 28.41 -12.78 -26.16
CA LEU A 105 28.52 -12.46 -27.58
C LEU A 105 29.97 -12.20 -28.03
N PRO A 106 30.70 -11.31 -27.36
CA PRO A 106 32.09 -11.09 -27.76
C PRO A 106 32.96 -12.28 -27.50
N SER A 107 32.68 -13.05 -26.49
CA SER A 107 33.52 -14.21 -26.13
C SER A 107 33.41 -15.34 -27.15
N GLY A 108 32.35 -15.38 -27.93
CA GLY A 108 32.19 -16.35 -28.99
C GLY A 108 33.36 -16.34 -29.97
N PRO A 109 33.52 -15.29 -30.74
CA PRO A 109 34.67 -15.21 -31.65
C PRO A 109 36.00 -15.04 -30.94
N ALA A 110 36.00 -14.25 -29.88
CA ALA A 110 37.22 -14.06 -29.09
C ALA A 110 37.65 -15.33 -28.42
N ALA A 111 36.73 -16.12 -27.92
CA ALA A 111 37.02 -17.36 -27.28
C ALA A 111 37.53 -18.40 -28.29
N ALA A 112 37.21 -18.24 -29.54
CA ALA A 112 37.71 -19.13 -30.60
C ALA A 112 39.19 -18.93 -30.87
N ILE A 113 39.72 -17.84 -30.45
CA ILE A 113 41.15 -17.58 -30.56
C ILE A 113 41.90 -18.34 -29.50
#